data_3abb28ab54d893ca02827993b86ecbe9
#
_entry.id   3abb28ab54d893ca02827993b86ecbe9
#
_cell.length_a   1.000
_cell.length_b   1.000
_cell.length_c   1.000
_cell.angle_alpha   90.00
_cell.angle_beta   90.00
_cell.angle_gamma   90.00
#
_symmetry.space_group_name_H-M   'P 1'
#
loop_
_entity.id
_entity.type
_entity.pdbx_description
1 polymer ?
#
loop_
_entity_poly.entity_id
_entity_poly.type
_entity_poly.pdbx_seq_one_letter_code
_entity_poly.pdbx_strand_id
1 'polypeptide(L)'
;MRDATPRGTYKVQALDRAFAVLDLLAESNLPLGLAQVAASLQLHKSTAHRFLMVLERHRMVERTVGGKFRLGLRLFDFGNRAIEQYDLRDRAQPHLRRLVAETEETAHLCILEATHVVYIDKIEPARSVRMITRIGASNPVHCTSVGKAILAFLPEERCADILHRIRFERFTHRTIVTAEALRAEIEKTRRRGYAVDDEELEEGLRCIAVPVLDAQRLPVAAVSVSGPSFRVTAQKLPAIANQLLQCVRGISVDMGFVPGGRGNRSVWSG
;
A
#
# COMPACT_ATOMS: atom_id res chain seq x y z
N MET A 1 23.85 25.36 5.30
CA MET A 1 24.47 24.63 4.18
C MET A 1 25.10 23.36 4.76
N ARG A 2 24.43 22.22 4.68
CA ARG A 2 25.03 20.91 4.93
C ARG A 2 24.87 20.12 3.65
N ASP A 3 26.00 19.80 3.02
CA ASP A 3 26.13 19.04 1.81
C ASP A 3 25.40 17.68 1.94
N ALA A 4 24.42 17.47 1.08
CA ALA A 4 23.84 16.15 0.85
C ALA A 4 24.79 15.36 -0.04
N THR A 5 25.69 14.60 0.56
CA THR A 5 26.51 13.61 -0.14
C THR A 5 25.59 12.65 -0.89
N PRO A 6 25.80 12.38 -2.18
CA PRO A 6 25.01 11.41 -2.93
C PRO A 6 25.17 10.03 -2.27
N ARG A 7 24.06 9.40 -1.90
CA ARG A 7 24.05 8.03 -1.36
C ARG A 7 24.66 7.12 -2.40
N GLY A 8 25.93 6.75 -2.22
CA GLY A 8 26.61 5.76 -3.01
C GLY A 8 25.80 4.46 -2.97
N THR A 9 25.53 3.89 -4.13
CA THR A 9 24.85 2.60 -4.26
C THR A 9 25.80 1.53 -3.72
N TYR A 10 25.75 1.25 -2.42
CA TYR A 10 26.44 0.12 -1.83
C TYR A 10 25.82 -1.16 -2.39
N LYS A 11 26.50 -1.81 -3.33
CA LYS A 11 26.09 -3.11 -3.86
C LYS A 11 26.80 -4.22 -3.08
N VAL A 12 26.06 -4.93 -2.24
CA VAL A 12 26.50 -6.18 -1.64
C VAL A 12 25.86 -7.31 -2.43
N GLN A 13 26.52 -7.75 -3.49
CA GLN A 13 25.99 -8.72 -4.46
C GLN A 13 25.39 -9.98 -3.82
N ALA A 14 25.94 -10.44 -2.70
CA ALA A 14 25.40 -11.59 -1.97
C ALA A 14 24.03 -11.30 -1.35
N LEU A 15 23.81 -10.09 -0.79
CA LEU A 15 22.53 -9.69 -0.25
C LEU A 15 21.51 -9.48 -1.37
N ASP A 16 21.88 -8.79 -2.44
CA ASP A 16 20.98 -8.58 -3.59
C ASP A 16 20.48 -9.92 -4.14
N ARG A 17 21.37 -10.91 -4.27
CA ARG A 17 21.01 -12.26 -4.73
C ARG A 17 20.12 -13.01 -3.73
N ALA A 18 20.35 -12.86 -2.43
CA ALA A 18 19.51 -13.47 -1.40
C ALA A 18 18.10 -12.88 -1.44
N PHE A 19 17.96 -11.56 -1.58
CA PHE A 19 16.66 -10.90 -1.76
C PHE A 19 15.97 -11.34 -3.06
N ALA A 20 16.68 -11.41 -4.18
CA ALA A 20 16.13 -11.89 -5.43
C ALA A 20 15.57 -13.33 -5.34
N VAL A 21 16.15 -14.20 -4.49
CA VAL A 21 15.59 -15.53 -4.21
C VAL A 21 14.27 -15.41 -3.46
N LEU A 22 14.18 -14.51 -2.46
CA LEU A 22 12.96 -14.30 -1.69
C LEU A 22 11.84 -13.72 -2.58
N ASP A 23 12.17 -12.73 -3.41
CA ASP A 23 11.23 -12.10 -4.34
C ASP A 23 10.66 -13.14 -5.33
N LEU A 24 11.53 -13.95 -5.94
CA LEU A 24 11.11 -15.03 -6.85
C LEU A 24 10.16 -16.03 -6.18
N LEU A 25 10.45 -16.40 -4.92
CA LEU A 25 9.58 -17.31 -4.17
C LEU A 25 8.26 -16.63 -3.74
N ALA A 26 8.27 -15.32 -3.53
CA ALA A 26 7.07 -14.54 -3.20
C ALA A 26 6.11 -14.42 -4.39
N GLU A 27 6.66 -14.23 -5.61
CA GLU A 27 5.90 -14.14 -6.85
C GLU A 27 5.33 -15.49 -7.30
N SER A 28 5.93 -16.59 -6.84
CA SER A 28 5.50 -17.94 -7.23
C SER A 28 4.33 -18.44 -6.38
N ASN A 29 3.23 -18.83 -7.04
CA ASN A 29 2.09 -19.47 -6.36
C ASN A 29 2.39 -20.92 -5.92
N LEU A 30 3.49 -21.52 -6.36
CA LEU A 30 3.85 -22.90 -6.07
C LEU A 30 5.31 -22.98 -5.60
N PRO A 31 5.64 -23.93 -4.72
CA PRO A 31 7.03 -24.18 -4.31
C PRO A 31 7.93 -24.46 -5.52
N LEU A 32 9.11 -23.84 -5.58
CA LEU A 32 10.07 -23.96 -6.67
C LEU A 32 11.21 -24.93 -6.33
N GLY A 33 11.62 -25.74 -7.29
CA GLY A 33 12.80 -26.59 -7.18
C GLY A 33 14.09 -25.79 -7.40
N LEU A 34 15.23 -26.29 -6.89
CA LEU A 34 16.55 -25.68 -7.04
C LEU A 34 16.87 -25.32 -8.50
N ALA A 35 16.56 -26.20 -9.45
CA ALA A 35 16.83 -25.96 -10.86
C ALA A 35 16.03 -24.79 -11.43
N GLN A 36 14.79 -24.62 -11.00
CA GLN A 36 13.90 -23.54 -11.38
C GLN A 36 14.43 -22.20 -10.83
N VAL A 37 14.78 -22.16 -9.53
CA VAL A 37 15.36 -20.97 -8.90
C VAL A 37 16.67 -20.56 -9.60
N ALA A 38 17.56 -21.51 -9.87
CA ALA A 38 18.81 -21.25 -10.55
C ALA A 38 18.62 -20.69 -11.97
N ALA A 39 17.68 -21.27 -12.74
CA ALA A 39 17.36 -20.83 -14.09
C ALA A 39 16.73 -19.42 -14.11
N SER A 40 15.73 -19.17 -13.27
CA SER A 40 15.04 -17.87 -13.22
C SER A 40 15.97 -16.71 -12.83
N LEU A 41 16.92 -16.95 -11.92
CA LEU A 41 17.87 -15.93 -11.47
C LEU A 41 19.22 -15.95 -12.24
N GLN A 42 19.33 -16.77 -13.28
CA GLN A 42 20.55 -16.95 -14.07
C GLN A 42 21.78 -17.25 -13.20
N LEU A 43 21.60 -18.12 -12.18
CA LEU A 43 22.65 -18.55 -11.25
C LEU A 43 23.11 -19.97 -11.54
N HIS A 44 24.39 -20.26 -11.25
CA HIS A 44 24.83 -21.65 -11.15
C HIS A 44 24.03 -22.38 -10.05
N LYS A 45 23.67 -23.65 -10.26
CA LYS A 45 22.92 -24.47 -9.28
C LYS A 45 23.60 -24.50 -7.90
N SER A 46 24.94 -24.58 -7.84
CA SER A 46 25.70 -24.53 -6.60
C SER A 46 25.53 -23.20 -5.84
N THR A 47 25.47 -22.08 -6.58
CA THR A 47 25.27 -20.75 -6.01
C THR A 47 23.85 -20.58 -5.48
N ALA A 48 22.84 -20.95 -6.28
CA ALA A 48 21.44 -20.93 -5.83
C ALA A 48 21.22 -21.84 -4.61
N HIS A 49 21.82 -23.03 -4.60
CA HIS A 49 21.77 -23.93 -3.46
C HIS A 49 22.33 -23.30 -2.19
N ARG A 50 23.48 -22.64 -2.26
CA ARG A 50 24.09 -21.95 -1.10
C ARG A 50 23.18 -20.86 -0.54
N PHE A 51 22.54 -20.04 -1.36
CA PHE A 51 21.59 -19.03 -0.90
C PHE A 51 20.37 -19.68 -0.25
N LEU A 52 19.77 -20.69 -0.89
CA LEU A 52 18.62 -21.40 -0.32
C LEU A 52 18.95 -22.04 1.04
N MET A 53 20.13 -22.67 1.19
CA MET A 53 20.55 -23.27 2.47
C MET A 53 20.76 -22.20 3.56
N VAL A 54 21.34 -21.05 3.23
CA VAL A 54 21.48 -19.95 4.19
C VAL A 54 20.12 -19.39 4.59
N LEU A 55 19.25 -19.15 3.63
CA LEU A 55 17.89 -18.63 3.88
C LEU A 55 17.04 -19.65 4.68
N GLU A 56 17.17 -20.96 4.39
CA GLU A 56 16.50 -22.04 5.13
C GLU A 56 17.02 -22.10 6.58
N ARG A 57 18.33 -22.02 6.80
CA ARG A 57 18.92 -21.97 8.15
C ARG A 57 18.38 -20.79 8.96
N HIS A 58 18.12 -19.65 8.32
CA HIS A 58 17.51 -18.48 8.95
C HIS A 58 15.98 -18.54 8.95
N ARG A 59 15.34 -19.62 8.50
CA ARG A 59 13.89 -19.81 8.41
C ARG A 59 13.17 -18.78 7.53
N MET A 60 13.90 -18.08 6.65
CA MET A 60 13.34 -17.17 5.63
C MET A 60 12.74 -17.96 4.46
N VAL A 61 13.26 -19.14 4.23
CA VAL A 61 12.80 -20.11 3.24
C VAL A 61 12.55 -21.43 3.95
N GLU A 62 11.59 -22.19 3.49
CA GLU A 62 11.22 -23.51 3.98
C GLU A 62 11.26 -24.53 2.86
N ARG A 63 11.81 -25.71 3.15
CA ARG A 63 11.85 -26.82 2.21
C ARG A 63 10.65 -27.73 2.43
N THR A 64 9.90 -27.97 1.37
CA THR A 64 8.75 -28.88 1.39
C THR A 64 9.19 -30.35 1.42
N VAL A 65 8.27 -31.26 1.76
CA VAL A 65 8.50 -32.71 1.71
C VAL A 65 8.96 -33.19 0.33
N GLY A 66 8.53 -32.51 -0.75
CA GLY A 66 8.98 -32.79 -2.12
C GLY A 66 10.31 -32.14 -2.50
N GLY A 67 11.09 -31.60 -1.56
CA GLY A 67 12.40 -31.00 -1.80
C GLY A 67 12.38 -29.66 -2.51
N LYS A 68 11.20 -29.06 -2.71
CA LYS A 68 11.02 -27.72 -3.27
C LYS A 68 11.05 -26.66 -2.17
N PHE A 69 11.26 -25.41 -2.54
CA PHE A 69 11.40 -24.28 -1.63
C PHE A 69 10.22 -23.31 -1.74
N ARG A 70 9.80 -22.76 -0.60
CA ARG A 70 8.79 -21.70 -0.47
C ARG A 70 9.24 -20.69 0.58
N LEU A 71 8.55 -19.56 0.71
CA LEU A 71 8.79 -18.59 1.78
C LEU A 71 8.54 -19.24 3.16
N GLY A 72 9.43 -18.94 4.10
CA GLY A 72 9.34 -19.43 5.49
C GLY A 72 8.54 -18.49 6.39
N LEU A 73 7.91 -19.04 7.43
CA LEU A 73 7.05 -18.29 8.37
C LEU A 73 7.77 -17.19 9.15
N ARG A 74 9.11 -17.21 9.22
CA ARG A 74 9.86 -16.12 9.88
C ARG A 74 9.68 -14.75 9.19
N LEU A 75 9.43 -14.74 7.89
CA LEU A 75 9.10 -13.51 7.16
C LEU A 75 7.81 -12.87 7.66
N PHE A 76 6.81 -13.70 8.02
CA PHE A 76 5.57 -13.24 8.63
C PHE A 76 5.82 -12.62 10.02
N ASP A 77 6.68 -13.24 10.86
CA ASP A 77 7.07 -12.67 12.15
C ASP A 77 7.76 -11.32 11.99
N PHE A 78 8.69 -11.18 11.03
CA PHE A 78 9.33 -9.89 10.75
C PHE A 78 8.34 -8.85 10.24
N GLY A 79 7.42 -9.22 9.36
CA GLY A 79 6.37 -8.35 8.87
C GLY A 79 5.47 -7.85 10.00
N ASN A 80 5.02 -8.75 10.88
CA ASN A 80 4.20 -8.39 12.04
C ASN A 80 4.93 -7.45 12.99
N ARG A 81 6.19 -7.74 13.36
CA ARG A 81 6.99 -6.85 14.22
C ARG A 81 7.25 -5.49 13.59
N ALA A 82 7.45 -5.43 12.28
CA ALA A 82 7.55 -4.16 11.58
C ALA A 82 6.24 -3.37 11.69
N ILE A 83 5.09 -4.03 11.56
CA ILE A 83 3.75 -3.43 11.69
C ILE A 83 3.44 -3.07 13.17
N GLU A 84 3.84 -3.89 14.14
CA GLU A 84 3.69 -3.62 15.58
C GLU A 84 4.44 -2.37 16.05
N GLN A 85 5.54 -2.01 15.39
CA GLN A 85 6.23 -0.72 15.63
C GLN A 85 5.39 0.49 15.16
N TYR A 86 4.40 0.25 14.30
CA TYR A 86 3.36 1.21 13.94
C TYR A 86 2.10 0.85 14.72
N ASP A 87 1.90 1.46 15.90
CA ASP A 87 0.66 1.40 16.73
C ASP A 87 -0.63 1.78 15.93
N LEU A 88 -0.45 2.12 14.66
CA LEU A 88 -1.47 2.55 13.71
C LEU A 88 -2.51 1.47 13.40
N ARG A 89 -2.10 0.20 13.25
CA ARG A 89 -3.01 -0.89 12.89
C ARG A 89 -4.02 -1.15 14.00
N ASP A 90 -3.54 -1.26 15.24
CA ASP A 90 -4.39 -1.53 16.40
C ASP A 90 -5.37 -0.40 16.66
N ARG A 91 -4.92 0.84 16.50
CA ARG A 91 -5.78 2.04 16.61
C ARG A 91 -6.80 2.12 15.49
N ALA A 92 -6.45 1.72 14.26
CA ALA A 92 -7.37 1.76 13.13
C ALA A 92 -8.46 0.68 13.16
N GLN A 93 -8.19 -0.50 13.68
CA GLN A 93 -9.07 -1.66 13.65
C GLN A 93 -10.53 -1.39 14.11
N PRO A 94 -10.80 -0.74 15.26
CA PRO A 94 -12.17 -0.47 15.70
C PRO A 94 -12.94 0.43 14.72
N HIS A 95 -12.25 1.44 14.16
CA HIS A 95 -12.82 2.38 13.20
C HIS A 95 -13.11 1.71 11.85
N LEU A 96 -12.19 0.85 11.37
CA LEU A 96 -12.39 0.09 10.13
C LEU A 96 -13.57 -0.89 10.23
N ARG A 97 -13.73 -1.59 11.37
CA ARG A 97 -14.87 -2.49 11.59
C ARG A 97 -16.20 -1.75 11.51
N ARG A 98 -16.27 -0.57 12.15
CA ARG A 98 -17.45 0.28 12.09
C ARG A 98 -17.72 0.76 10.65
N LEU A 99 -16.70 1.22 9.94
CA LEU A 99 -16.81 1.68 8.55
C LEU A 99 -17.37 0.57 7.64
N VAL A 100 -16.86 -0.66 7.76
CA VAL A 100 -17.36 -1.81 6.99
C VAL A 100 -18.80 -2.16 7.36
N ALA A 101 -19.18 -2.08 8.63
CA ALA A 101 -20.56 -2.31 9.06
C ALA A 101 -21.53 -1.27 8.47
N GLU A 102 -21.11 -0.01 8.30
CA GLU A 102 -21.90 1.08 7.76
C GLU A 102 -21.96 1.08 6.22
N THR A 103 -20.84 0.74 5.54
CA THR A 103 -20.74 0.79 4.07
C THR A 103 -21.07 -0.53 3.40
N GLU A 104 -20.91 -1.64 4.12
CA GLU A 104 -21.00 -3.01 3.61
C GLU A 104 -20.02 -3.29 2.45
N GLU A 105 -18.90 -2.54 2.36
CA GLU A 105 -17.83 -2.69 1.39
C GLU A 105 -16.48 -2.90 2.09
N THR A 106 -15.48 -3.41 1.36
CA THR A 106 -14.15 -3.67 1.92
C THR A 106 -13.45 -2.38 2.30
N ALA A 107 -12.97 -2.28 3.54
CA ALA A 107 -12.08 -1.21 3.97
C ALA A 107 -10.63 -1.68 4.00
N HIS A 108 -9.71 -0.82 3.56
CA HIS A 108 -8.27 -1.08 3.61
C HIS A 108 -7.56 0.05 4.37
N LEU A 109 -6.49 -0.32 5.07
CA LEU A 109 -5.50 0.59 5.62
C LEU A 109 -4.19 0.41 4.85
N CYS A 110 -3.68 1.48 4.27
CA CYS A 110 -2.49 1.44 3.42
C CYS A 110 -1.48 2.51 3.86
N ILE A 111 -0.20 2.19 3.72
CA ILE A 111 0.91 3.13 3.89
C ILE A 111 1.61 3.37 2.55
N LEU A 112 2.35 4.48 2.48
CA LEU A 112 3.15 4.82 1.31
C LEU A 112 4.55 4.21 1.43
N GLU A 113 4.97 3.49 0.40
CA GLU A 113 6.33 3.00 0.23
C GLU A 113 6.87 3.39 -1.14
N ALA A 114 7.81 4.32 -1.17
CA ALA A 114 8.38 4.88 -2.40
C ALA A 114 7.30 5.42 -3.36
N THR A 115 7.03 4.73 -4.46
CA THR A 115 6.01 5.07 -5.48
C THR A 115 4.80 4.15 -5.44
N HIS A 116 4.67 3.35 -4.39
CA HIS A 116 3.60 2.37 -4.20
C HIS A 116 2.90 2.57 -2.86
N VAL A 117 1.72 2.03 -2.75
CA VAL A 117 1.01 1.86 -1.48
C VAL A 117 1.02 0.39 -1.10
N VAL A 118 1.22 0.11 0.20
CA VAL A 118 1.21 -1.25 0.76
C VAL A 118 0.00 -1.40 1.66
N TYR A 119 -0.77 -2.47 1.46
CA TYR A 119 -1.92 -2.82 2.29
C TYR A 119 -1.45 -3.44 3.60
N ILE A 120 -1.59 -2.71 4.72
CA ILE A 120 -1.16 -3.17 6.05
C ILE A 120 -2.29 -3.79 6.87
N ASP A 121 -3.54 -3.45 6.54
CA ASP A 121 -4.73 -4.08 7.13
C ASP A 121 -5.93 -4.00 6.19
N LYS A 122 -6.91 -4.89 6.42
CA LYS A 122 -8.20 -4.88 5.72
C LYS A 122 -9.31 -5.47 6.59
N ILE A 123 -10.52 -4.96 6.41
CA ILE A 123 -11.75 -5.57 6.93
C ILE A 123 -12.67 -5.84 5.74
N GLU A 124 -13.12 -7.06 5.61
CA GLU A 124 -14.03 -7.49 4.54
C GLU A 124 -15.48 -7.57 5.05
N PRO A 125 -16.47 -7.19 4.23
CA PRO A 125 -17.87 -7.41 4.54
C PRO A 125 -18.24 -8.90 4.38
N ALA A 126 -19.38 -9.29 4.93
CA ALA A 126 -19.93 -10.65 4.78
C ALA A 126 -20.50 -10.92 3.38
N ARG A 127 -20.18 -10.08 2.37
CA ARG A 127 -20.68 -10.20 0.99
C ARG A 127 -19.83 -11.15 0.16
N SER A 128 -20.47 -11.96 -0.70
CA SER A 128 -19.78 -12.89 -1.60
C SER A 128 -18.98 -12.14 -2.67
N VAL A 129 -19.58 -11.11 -3.29
CA VAL A 129 -18.89 -10.27 -4.28
C VAL A 129 -18.25 -9.09 -3.55
N ARG A 130 -16.93 -9.10 -3.43
CA ARG A 130 -16.13 -8.07 -2.77
C ARG A 130 -14.76 -7.95 -3.41
N MET A 131 -14.06 -6.85 -3.17
CA MET A 131 -12.65 -6.72 -3.57
C MET A 131 -11.79 -7.70 -2.77
N ILE A 132 -10.99 -8.48 -3.47
CA ILE A 132 -10.03 -9.42 -2.84
C ILE A 132 -8.64 -8.81 -2.92
N THR A 133 -8.07 -8.52 -1.76
CA THR A 133 -6.69 -8.04 -1.61
C THR A 133 -5.93 -8.91 -0.63
N ARG A 134 -4.60 -8.82 -0.67
CA ARG A 134 -3.73 -9.47 0.32
C ARG A 134 -3.02 -8.40 1.15
N ILE A 135 -2.94 -8.61 2.46
CA ILE A 135 -2.06 -7.80 3.32
C ILE A 135 -0.62 -8.02 2.84
N GLY A 136 0.15 -6.93 2.73
CA GLY A 136 1.48 -6.93 2.14
C GLY A 136 1.50 -6.74 0.62
N ALA A 137 0.35 -6.82 -0.07
CA ALA A 137 0.30 -6.48 -1.49
C ALA A 137 0.59 -4.99 -1.71
N SER A 138 1.14 -4.68 -2.86
CA SER A 138 1.56 -3.33 -3.23
C SER A 138 0.96 -2.93 -4.58
N ASN A 139 0.48 -1.68 -4.67
CA ASN A 139 -0.07 -1.11 -5.90
C ASN A 139 0.49 0.30 -6.15
N PRO A 140 0.61 0.73 -7.42
CA PRO A 140 1.12 2.05 -7.75
C PRO A 140 0.26 3.19 -7.19
N VAL A 141 0.89 4.29 -6.79
CA VAL A 141 0.18 5.45 -6.21
C VAL A 141 -0.70 6.19 -7.21
N HIS A 142 -0.36 6.18 -8.51
CA HIS A 142 -1.02 7.00 -9.54
C HIS A 142 -2.43 6.51 -9.91
N CYS A 143 -2.71 5.23 -9.75
CA CYS A 143 -3.97 4.59 -10.14
C CYS A 143 -4.78 4.04 -8.96
N THR A 144 -4.41 4.39 -7.72
CA THR A 144 -5.12 3.98 -6.50
C THR A 144 -5.68 5.17 -5.74
N SER A 145 -6.87 5.04 -5.17
CA SER A 145 -7.45 6.08 -4.33
C SER A 145 -6.57 6.39 -3.11
N VAL A 146 -6.02 5.37 -2.45
CA VAL A 146 -5.12 5.53 -1.28
C VAL A 146 -3.83 6.25 -1.64
N GLY A 147 -3.23 5.94 -2.79
CA GLY A 147 -2.03 6.62 -3.28
C GLY A 147 -2.30 8.10 -3.55
N LYS A 148 -3.36 8.42 -4.28
CA LYS A 148 -3.76 9.81 -4.57
C LYS A 148 -4.14 10.58 -3.31
N ALA A 149 -4.79 9.92 -2.33
CA ALA A 149 -5.10 10.52 -1.04
C ALA A 149 -3.84 10.90 -0.26
N ILE A 150 -2.86 10.02 -0.17
CA ILE A 150 -1.59 10.32 0.51
C ILE A 150 -0.85 11.45 -0.22
N LEU A 151 -0.67 11.35 -1.53
CA LEU A 151 0.04 12.36 -2.34
C LEU A 151 -0.57 13.76 -2.20
N ALA A 152 -1.89 13.85 -2.07
CA ALA A 152 -2.60 15.12 -1.95
C ALA A 152 -2.25 15.89 -0.66
N PHE A 153 -1.82 15.21 0.40
CA PHE A 153 -1.53 15.82 1.69
C PHE A 153 -0.06 15.76 2.10
N LEU A 154 0.81 15.22 1.24
CA LEU A 154 2.26 15.32 1.41
C LEU A 154 2.75 16.78 1.20
N PRO A 155 3.86 17.17 1.85
CA PRO A 155 4.59 18.38 1.49
C PRO A 155 4.93 18.40 0.00
N GLU A 156 4.86 19.60 -0.63
CA GLU A 156 4.98 19.74 -2.09
C GLU A 156 6.28 19.15 -2.65
N GLU A 157 7.40 19.40 -2.00
CA GLU A 157 8.71 18.86 -2.41
C GLU A 157 8.72 17.34 -2.41
N ARG A 158 8.13 16.71 -1.38
CA ARG A 158 8.06 15.26 -1.27
C ARG A 158 7.12 14.64 -2.29
N CYS A 159 5.99 15.31 -2.55
CA CYS A 159 5.07 14.91 -3.61
C CYS A 159 5.73 15.01 -4.99
N ALA A 160 6.45 16.10 -5.28
CA ALA A 160 7.17 16.29 -6.52
C ALA A 160 8.25 15.23 -6.75
N ASP A 161 9.05 14.88 -5.72
CA ASP A 161 10.05 13.81 -5.80
C ASP A 161 9.41 12.46 -6.18
N ILE A 162 8.28 12.12 -5.56
CA ILE A 162 7.57 10.89 -5.88
C ILE A 162 7.06 10.92 -7.32
N LEU A 163 6.44 12.02 -7.76
CA LEU A 163 5.93 12.17 -9.13
C LEU A 163 7.02 11.97 -10.19
N HIS A 164 8.24 12.44 -9.94
CA HIS A 164 9.39 12.21 -10.84
C HIS A 164 9.83 10.74 -10.94
N ARG A 165 9.53 9.94 -9.93
CA ARG A 165 9.97 8.54 -9.83
C ARG A 165 8.91 7.55 -10.25
N ILE A 166 7.65 7.99 -10.45
CA ILE A 166 6.56 7.10 -10.87
C ILE A 166 6.81 6.59 -12.28
N ARG A 167 6.63 5.29 -12.45
CA ARG A 167 6.44 4.66 -13.76
C ARG A 167 4.93 4.61 -14.01
N PHE A 168 4.47 5.43 -14.95
CA PHE A 168 3.05 5.50 -15.30
C PHE A 168 2.64 4.31 -16.18
N GLU A 169 2.36 3.18 -15.55
CA GLU A 169 1.84 1.99 -16.21
C GLU A 169 0.33 2.12 -16.41
N ARG A 170 -0.17 1.65 -17.55
CA ARG A 170 -1.61 1.63 -17.87
C ARG A 170 -2.22 0.29 -17.51
N PHE A 171 -3.21 0.28 -16.64
CA PHE A 171 -3.97 -0.90 -16.22
C PHE A 171 -5.34 -0.98 -16.92
N THR A 172 -5.99 0.17 -17.10
CA THR A 172 -7.27 0.30 -17.78
C THR A 172 -7.24 1.49 -18.75
N HIS A 173 -8.32 1.69 -19.50
CA HIS A 173 -8.47 2.87 -20.35
C HIS A 173 -8.62 4.18 -19.53
N ARG A 174 -8.96 4.08 -18.22
CA ARG A 174 -9.12 5.21 -17.29
C ARG A 174 -7.87 5.53 -16.48
N THR A 175 -6.86 4.68 -16.50
CA THR A 175 -5.62 4.89 -15.72
C THR A 175 -5.00 6.24 -16.05
N ILE A 176 -4.69 7.03 -15.02
CA ILE A 176 -3.89 8.25 -15.15
C ILE A 176 -2.46 7.88 -15.53
N VAL A 177 -1.98 8.33 -16.67
CA VAL A 177 -0.68 7.93 -17.25
C VAL A 177 0.29 9.09 -17.45
N THR A 178 0.01 10.27 -16.89
CA THR A 178 0.94 11.42 -16.94
C THR A 178 1.02 12.13 -15.58
N ALA A 179 2.17 12.76 -15.33
CA ALA A 179 2.38 13.52 -14.10
C ALA A 179 1.44 14.75 -14.02
N GLU A 180 1.16 15.39 -15.16
CA GLU A 180 0.26 16.54 -15.22
C GLU A 180 -1.18 16.17 -14.85
N ALA A 181 -1.69 15.07 -15.40
CA ALA A 181 -3.02 14.56 -15.08
C ALA A 181 -3.11 14.14 -13.59
N LEU A 182 -2.05 13.50 -13.06
CA LEU A 182 -2.01 13.14 -11.64
C LEU A 182 -1.96 14.38 -10.74
N ARG A 183 -1.19 15.43 -11.09
CA ARG A 183 -1.19 16.71 -10.36
C ARG A 183 -2.58 17.34 -10.33
N ALA A 184 -3.27 17.36 -11.45
CA ALA A 184 -4.63 17.89 -11.53
C ALA A 184 -5.61 17.10 -10.63
N GLU A 185 -5.47 15.77 -10.56
CA GLU A 185 -6.30 14.93 -9.70
C GLU A 185 -5.94 15.08 -8.19
N ILE A 186 -4.66 15.27 -7.87
CA ILE A 186 -4.19 15.61 -6.52
C ILE A 186 -4.83 16.93 -6.04
N GLU A 187 -4.86 17.97 -6.88
CA GLU A 187 -5.50 19.23 -6.54
C GLU A 187 -7.03 19.10 -6.34
N LYS A 188 -7.70 18.30 -7.16
CA LYS A 188 -9.12 17.99 -6.95
C LYS A 188 -9.31 17.26 -5.61
N THR A 189 -8.43 16.31 -5.29
CA THR A 189 -8.45 15.55 -4.03
C THR A 189 -8.28 16.47 -2.82
N ARG A 190 -7.34 17.42 -2.86
CA ARG A 190 -7.15 18.43 -1.81
C ARG A 190 -8.42 19.26 -1.58
N ARG A 191 -9.09 19.71 -2.66
CA ARG A 191 -10.29 20.53 -2.56
C ARG A 191 -11.50 19.78 -2.01
N ARG A 192 -11.70 18.52 -2.42
CA ARG A 192 -12.86 17.72 -2.00
C ARG A 192 -12.64 16.92 -0.71
N GLY A 193 -11.38 16.79 -0.25
CA GLY A 193 -11.01 16.09 0.97
C GLY A 193 -10.90 14.56 0.85
N TYR A 194 -11.12 13.99 -0.33
CA TYR A 194 -11.00 12.55 -0.59
C TYR A 194 -10.53 12.26 -2.03
N ALA A 195 -9.87 11.14 -2.22
CA ALA A 195 -9.47 10.64 -3.54
C ALA A 195 -10.43 9.57 -4.04
N VAL A 196 -10.53 9.44 -5.36
CA VAL A 196 -11.31 8.38 -6.03
C VAL A 196 -10.42 7.66 -7.02
N ASP A 197 -10.48 6.34 -7.03
CA ASP A 197 -10.05 5.49 -8.12
C ASP A 197 -11.33 5.03 -8.82
N ASP A 198 -11.57 5.58 -10.02
CA ASP A 198 -12.74 5.28 -10.84
C ASP A 198 -12.39 4.29 -11.94
N GLU A 199 -12.21 3.02 -11.56
CA GLU A 199 -11.84 1.97 -12.49
C GLU A 199 -10.45 2.20 -13.14
N GLU A 200 -9.53 2.84 -12.41
CA GLU A 200 -8.19 3.18 -12.91
C GLU A 200 -7.21 2.01 -12.77
N LEU A 201 -7.29 1.25 -11.68
CA LEU A 201 -6.47 0.06 -11.44
C LEU A 201 -7.11 -1.19 -12.03
N GLU A 202 -8.44 -1.34 -11.91
CA GLU A 202 -9.19 -2.52 -12.35
C GLU A 202 -10.58 -2.11 -12.81
N GLU A 203 -10.99 -2.59 -14.00
CA GLU A 203 -12.33 -2.34 -14.55
C GLU A 203 -13.41 -2.95 -13.65
N GLY A 204 -14.52 -2.24 -13.49
CA GLY A 204 -15.62 -2.67 -12.61
C GLY A 204 -15.38 -2.43 -11.10
N LEU A 205 -14.21 -1.90 -10.70
CA LEU A 205 -13.87 -1.59 -9.32
C LEU A 205 -13.81 -0.08 -9.10
N ARG A 206 -14.45 0.42 -8.05
CA ARG A 206 -14.32 1.81 -7.63
C ARG A 206 -13.93 1.91 -6.17
N CYS A 207 -12.94 2.78 -5.89
CA CYS A 207 -12.42 3.00 -4.55
C CYS A 207 -12.45 4.49 -4.20
N ILE A 208 -12.69 4.77 -2.93
CA ILE A 208 -12.61 6.11 -2.36
C ILE A 208 -11.69 6.07 -1.15
N ALA A 209 -10.82 7.06 -0.96
CA ALA A 209 -9.84 7.07 0.13
C ALA A 209 -9.66 8.46 0.74
N VAL A 210 -9.27 8.45 2.02
CA VAL A 210 -8.95 9.64 2.83
C VAL A 210 -7.65 9.37 3.58
N PRO A 211 -6.71 10.36 3.68
CA PRO A 211 -5.45 10.18 4.38
C PRO A 211 -5.65 10.22 5.90
N VAL A 212 -4.94 9.36 6.61
CA VAL A 212 -4.77 9.41 8.08
C VAL A 212 -3.61 10.36 8.37
N LEU A 213 -3.86 11.37 9.20
CA LEU A 213 -2.88 12.39 9.55
C LEU A 213 -2.37 12.18 10.98
N ASP A 214 -1.08 12.43 11.19
CA ASP A 214 -0.45 12.46 12.53
C ASP A 214 -0.58 13.83 13.22
N ALA A 215 0.06 13.96 14.39
CA ALA A 215 0.12 15.20 15.17
C ALA A 215 0.75 16.38 14.40
N GLN A 216 1.62 16.10 13.42
CA GLN A 216 2.27 17.09 12.54
C GLN A 216 1.44 17.39 11.29
N ARG A 217 0.25 16.81 11.15
CA ARG A 217 -0.64 16.88 9.98
C ARG A 217 -0.03 16.27 8.71
N LEU A 218 0.91 15.37 8.86
CA LEU A 218 1.47 14.61 7.75
C LEU A 218 0.67 13.32 7.53
N PRO A 219 0.47 12.91 6.27
CA PRO A 219 -0.20 11.65 5.97
C PRO A 219 0.71 10.47 6.31
N VAL A 220 0.35 9.71 7.35
CA VAL A 220 1.06 8.49 7.77
C VAL A 220 0.48 7.24 7.11
N ALA A 221 -0.78 7.31 6.69
CA ALA A 221 -1.49 6.24 6.01
C ALA A 221 -2.68 6.81 5.22
N ALA A 222 -3.44 5.93 4.57
CA ALA A 222 -4.78 6.23 4.07
C ALA A 222 -5.71 5.04 4.32
N VAL A 223 -6.99 5.35 4.52
CA VAL A 223 -8.07 4.36 4.54
C VAL A 223 -8.88 4.47 3.27
N SER A 224 -9.24 3.33 2.67
CA SER A 224 -10.18 3.28 1.55
C SER A 224 -11.40 2.44 1.84
N VAL A 225 -12.47 2.76 1.12
CA VAL A 225 -13.63 1.89 0.89
C VAL A 225 -13.60 1.48 -0.58
N SER A 226 -13.65 0.18 -0.83
CA SER A 226 -13.47 -0.40 -2.16
C SER A 226 -14.54 -1.44 -2.45
N GLY A 227 -15.16 -1.36 -3.62
CA GLY A 227 -16.18 -2.30 -4.04
C GLY A 227 -16.49 -2.21 -5.52
N PRO A 228 -17.34 -3.10 -6.03
CA PRO A 228 -17.79 -3.07 -7.43
C PRO A 228 -18.41 -1.72 -7.80
N SER A 229 -18.10 -1.19 -8.98
CA SER A 229 -18.54 0.14 -9.43
C SER A 229 -20.06 0.26 -9.53
N PHE A 230 -20.78 -0.86 -9.69
CA PHE A 230 -22.26 -0.88 -9.68
C PHE A 230 -22.84 -0.72 -8.26
N ARG A 231 -22.08 -0.91 -7.17
CA ARG A 231 -22.49 -0.64 -5.79
C ARG A 231 -21.87 0.65 -5.26
N VAL A 232 -20.58 0.85 -5.46
CA VAL A 232 -19.87 2.09 -5.16
C VAL A 232 -20.07 3.05 -6.33
N THR A 233 -21.29 3.53 -6.52
CA THR A 233 -21.66 4.41 -7.64
C THR A 233 -21.21 5.85 -7.41
N ALA A 234 -21.06 6.63 -8.50
CA ALA A 234 -20.71 8.06 -8.40
C ALA A 234 -21.67 8.84 -7.50
N GLN A 235 -22.97 8.50 -7.52
CA GLN A 235 -24.00 9.14 -6.69
C GLN A 235 -23.82 8.83 -5.19
N LYS A 236 -23.26 7.66 -4.83
CA LYS A 236 -23.02 7.26 -3.43
C LYS A 236 -21.70 7.78 -2.87
N LEU A 237 -20.75 8.22 -3.72
CA LEU A 237 -19.45 8.69 -3.26
C LEU A 237 -19.53 9.76 -2.15
N PRO A 238 -20.39 10.78 -2.20
CA PRO A 238 -20.46 11.77 -1.11
C PRO A 238 -20.88 11.17 0.24
N ALA A 239 -21.82 10.23 0.23
CA ALA A 239 -22.27 9.55 1.46
C ALA A 239 -21.15 8.66 2.04
N ILE A 240 -20.51 7.86 1.20
CA ILE A 240 -19.37 7.02 1.61
C ILE A 240 -18.19 7.90 2.07
N ALA A 241 -17.95 9.04 1.41
CA ALA A 241 -16.92 10.00 1.81
C ALA A 241 -17.13 10.50 3.24
N ASN A 242 -18.37 10.84 3.61
CA ASN A 242 -18.69 11.30 4.96
C ASN A 242 -18.43 10.22 6.02
N GLN A 243 -18.82 8.98 5.77
CA GLN A 243 -18.54 7.86 6.68
C GLN A 243 -17.03 7.60 6.81
N LEU A 244 -16.33 7.63 5.68
CA LEU A 244 -14.87 7.45 5.63
C LEU A 244 -14.14 8.59 6.35
N LEU A 245 -14.57 9.84 6.18
CA LEU A 245 -14.01 11.00 6.86
C LEU A 245 -14.18 10.89 8.39
N GLN A 246 -15.33 10.42 8.88
CA GLN A 246 -15.53 10.18 10.30
C GLN A 246 -14.61 9.08 10.84
N CYS A 247 -14.49 7.97 10.11
CA CYS A 247 -13.57 6.87 10.43
C CYS A 247 -12.13 7.38 10.55
N VAL A 248 -11.64 8.04 9.52
CA VAL A 248 -10.25 8.52 9.45
C VAL A 248 -9.98 9.63 10.47
N ARG A 249 -10.96 10.48 10.76
CA ARG A 249 -10.84 11.48 11.84
C ARG A 249 -10.60 10.80 13.18
N GLY A 250 -11.35 9.72 13.50
CA GLY A 250 -11.12 8.94 14.72
C GLY A 250 -9.70 8.39 14.79
N ILE A 251 -9.26 7.71 13.73
CA ILE A 251 -7.89 7.16 13.65
C ILE A 251 -6.83 8.26 13.81
N SER A 252 -7.00 9.40 13.11
CA SER A 252 -6.05 10.51 13.17
C SER A 252 -5.96 11.13 14.57
N VAL A 253 -7.08 11.25 15.28
CA VAL A 253 -7.10 11.70 16.69
C VAL A 253 -6.33 10.72 17.57
N ASP A 254 -6.54 9.42 17.39
CA ASP A 254 -5.80 8.38 18.11
C ASP A 254 -4.29 8.40 17.77
N MET A 255 -3.92 8.94 16.59
CA MET A 255 -2.54 9.19 16.16
C MET A 255 -1.98 10.56 16.60
N GLY A 256 -2.74 11.28 17.43
CA GLY A 256 -2.30 12.56 17.99
C GLY A 256 -2.69 13.80 17.17
N PHE A 257 -3.48 13.64 16.11
CA PHE A 257 -4.01 14.78 15.36
C PHE A 257 -4.97 15.60 16.20
N VAL A 258 -4.77 16.94 16.27
CA VAL A 258 -5.66 17.86 16.98
C VAL A 258 -6.52 18.62 15.98
N PRO A 259 -7.85 18.38 15.95
CA PRO A 259 -8.79 19.17 15.12
C PRO A 259 -8.77 20.65 15.55
N GLY A 260 -8.75 21.58 14.60
CA GLY A 260 -8.88 23.03 14.91
C GLY A 260 -7.58 23.76 15.23
N GLY A 261 -6.39 23.13 15.20
CA GLY A 261 -5.10 23.81 15.35
C GLY A 261 -4.83 24.82 14.22
N ARG A 262 -4.20 25.98 14.56
CA ARG A 262 -3.85 27.05 13.61
C ARG A 262 -2.95 26.56 12.49
N GLY A 263 -3.47 26.50 11.27
CA GLY A 263 -2.76 26.15 10.03
C GLY A 263 -3.73 25.72 8.96
N ASN A 264 -3.86 26.56 7.96
CA ASN A 264 -4.54 26.47 6.67
C ASN A 264 -5.56 25.34 6.45
N ARG A 265 -6.82 25.76 6.13
CA ARG A 265 -8.03 24.99 5.76
C ARG A 265 -8.06 23.53 6.20
N SER A 266 -8.96 23.24 7.14
CA SER A 266 -9.18 21.91 7.66
C SER A 266 -9.55 20.93 6.53
N VAL A 267 -8.79 19.84 6.42
CA VAL A 267 -9.12 18.65 5.62
C VAL A 267 -10.54 18.14 5.93
N TRP A 268 -11.09 18.58 7.05
CA TRP A 268 -12.30 18.08 7.69
C TRP A 268 -13.42 19.14 7.84
N SER A 269 -13.33 20.29 7.19
CA SER A 269 -14.39 21.30 7.17
C SER A 269 -15.20 21.17 5.91
N GLY A 270 -16.21 20.33 5.94
CA GLY A 270 -17.37 20.28 5.11
C GLY A 270 -18.56 20.24 5.99
#